data_a12e5f2f4ca6b2be4d900cf7c0d7f0fd
#
_entry.id   a12e5f2f4ca6b2be4d900cf7c0d7f0fd
#
_cell.length_a   1.000
_cell.length_b   1.000
_cell.length_c   1.000
_cell.angle_alpha   90.00
_cell.angle_beta   90.00
_cell.angle_gamma   90.00
#
_symmetry.space_group_name_H-M   'P 1'
#
loop_
_entity.id
_entity.type
_entity.pdbx_description
1 polymer ?
#
loop_
_entity_poly.entity_id
_entity_poly.type
_entity_poly.pdbx_seq_one_letter_code
_entity_poly.pdbx_strand_id
1 'polypeptide(L)'
;MELKMMGLDFPHNRGKFCNKAVFDHYTVSCFATPFLYLCDGKLCEGDAWQVLINTPNTTVYHGPRPNAESGFINDWFYVAGDDFGALLEKYALPLNRAFSVGQSYFLRKFGNRLALEYGAQTEGSADIINCIFTEMVVELHRAYNKTVAIKTPSDAIAAIRQSILLNPQKKWTLEEMSRLSGYSISRFCELYCNTYGISPINDVIRARIELAKKLLYSGQATVSAVADACGFTTVNYFSKCFKKIIGHSPSQFKIN
;
A
#
# COMPACT_ATOMS: atom_id res chain seq x y z
N MET A 1 23.23 -7.30 10.33
CA MET A 1 22.61 -7.64 9.02
C MET A 1 23.53 -7.22 7.88
N GLU A 2 23.72 -8.05 6.87
CA GLU A 2 24.57 -7.74 5.72
C GLU A 2 23.79 -7.92 4.42
N LEU A 3 23.77 -6.88 3.56
CA LEU A 3 23.24 -6.97 2.22
C LEU A 3 24.28 -7.64 1.30
N LYS A 4 24.00 -8.86 0.84
CA LYS A 4 24.89 -9.62 -0.05
C LYS A 4 24.71 -9.22 -1.52
N MET A 5 23.46 -9.04 -1.97
CA MET A 5 23.13 -8.73 -3.34
C MET A 5 21.69 -8.20 -3.41
N MET A 6 21.38 -7.45 -4.46
CA MET A 6 20.04 -6.95 -4.70
C MET A 6 19.76 -6.74 -6.18
N GLY A 7 18.48 -6.76 -6.54
CA GLY A 7 17.98 -6.37 -7.86
C GLY A 7 16.64 -5.66 -7.74
N LEU A 8 16.45 -4.63 -8.55
CA LEU A 8 15.20 -3.88 -8.64
C LEU A 8 14.68 -3.93 -10.06
N ASP A 9 13.36 -4.11 -10.23
CA ASP A 9 12.72 -4.33 -11.55
C ASP A 9 13.43 -5.42 -12.37
N PHE A 10 13.91 -6.45 -11.70
CA PHE A 10 14.73 -7.43 -12.36
C PHE A 10 13.88 -8.35 -13.23
N PRO A 11 14.05 -8.32 -14.57
CA PRO A 11 13.26 -9.14 -15.48
C PRO A 11 13.85 -10.55 -15.57
N HIS A 12 12.98 -11.54 -15.44
CA HIS A 12 13.31 -12.95 -15.70
C HIS A 12 12.59 -13.40 -16.98
N ASN A 13 13.37 -13.82 -17.97
CA ASN A 13 12.81 -14.27 -19.25
C ASN A 13 12.03 -15.58 -19.09
N ARG A 14 11.02 -15.78 -19.97
CA ARG A 14 10.29 -17.04 -20.08
C ARG A 14 11.29 -18.19 -20.33
N GLY A 15 11.27 -19.21 -19.48
CA GLY A 15 12.19 -20.36 -19.55
C GLY A 15 13.43 -20.28 -18.67
N LYS A 16 13.78 -19.11 -18.13
CA LYS A 16 14.73 -19.02 -17.01
C LYS A 16 13.96 -19.08 -15.70
N PHE A 17 13.65 -20.28 -15.26
CA PHE A 17 13.21 -20.49 -13.89
C PHE A 17 14.38 -20.12 -12.98
N CYS A 18 14.09 -19.49 -11.88
CA CYS A 18 15.05 -19.44 -10.80
C CYS A 18 15.31 -20.91 -10.42
N ASN A 19 16.50 -21.41 -10.72
CA ASN A 19 16.86 -22.79 -10.46
C ASN A 19 16.60 -23.07 -8.98
N LYS A 20 16.17 -24.32 -8.69
CA LYS A 20 16.20 -24.87 -7.34
C LYS A 20 17.55 -24.53 -6.73
N ALA A 21 17.60 -23.47 -5.93
CA ALA A 21 18.81 -23.03 -5.28
C ALA A 21 18.62 -23.11 -3.76
N VAL A 22 19.69 -23.47 -3.08
CA VAL A 22 19.76 -23.41 -1.62
C VAL A 22 20.76 -22.32 -1.29
N PHE A 23 20.32 -21.31 -0.54
CA PHE A 23 21.17 -20.19 -0.13
C PHE A 23 21.48 -20.29 1.36
N ASP A 24 22.64 -19.80 1.76
CA ASP A 24 23.07 -19.67 3.17
C ASP A 24 22.58 -18.38 3.84
N HIS A 25 21.72 -17.63 3.13
CA HIS A 25 21.20 -16.33 3.53
C HIS A 25 19.69 -16.25 3.29
N TYR A 26 19.03 -15.23 3.85
CA TYR A 26 17.63 -14.93 3.59
C TYR A 26 17.46 -14.33 2.19
N THR A 27 16.38 -14.70 1.51
CA THR A 27 15.95 -14.01 0.29
C THR A 27 14.63 -13.29 0.54
N VAL A 28 14.57 -11.99 0.26
CA VAL A 28 13.36 -11.17 0.37
C VAL A 28 12.99 -10.72 -1.02
N SER A 29 11.85 -11.14 -1.53
CA SER A 29 11.40 -10.82 -2.90
C SER A 29 10.00 -10.24 -2.90
N CYS A 30 9.75 -9.26 -3.78
CA CYS A 30 8.41 -8.73 -4.09
C CYS A 30 8.19 -8.85 -5.60
N PHE A 31 7.13 -9.53 -6.00
CA PHE A 31 6.88 -9.85 -7.41
C PHE A 31 5.90 -8.85 -8.01
N ALA A 32 6.32 -8.16 -9.06
CA ALA A 32 5.47 -7.23 -9.79
C ALA A 32 4.41 -7.94 -10.66
N THR A 33 4.61 -9.22 -10.95
CA THR A 33 3.72 -10.05 -11.76
C THR A 33 3.32 -11.31 -10.98
N PRO A 34 2.21 -11.99 -11.33
CA PRO A 34 1.88 -13.30 -10.77
C PRO A 34 3.00 -14.31 -10.99
N PHE A 35 3.25 -15.17 -10.02
CA PHE A 35 4.38 -16.09 -10.01
C PHE A 35 4.04 -17.46 -9.41
N LEU A 36 4.94 -18.43 -9.63
CA LEU A 36 4.95 -19.70 -8.90
C LEU A 36 6.09 -19.68 -7.90
N TYR A 37 5.91 -20.35 -6.77
CA TYR A 37 6.97 -20.56 -5.78
C TYR A 37 6.82 -21.91 -5.08
N LEU A 38 7.88 -22.37 -4.44
CA LEU A 38 7.86 -23.61 -3.66
C LEU A 38 7.47 -23.29 -2.21
N CYS A 39 6.45 -23.98 -1.71
CA CYS A 39 6.01 -23.94 -0.32
C CYS A 39 5.78 -25.37 0.18
N ASP A 40 6.45 -25.77 1.25
CA ASP A 40 6.34 -27.10 1.84
C ASP A 40 6.51 -28.23 0.79
N GLY A 41 7.47 -28.08 -0.13
CA GLY A 41 7.75 -29.04 -1.19
C GLY A 41 6.76 -29.07 -2.34
N LYS A 42 5.73 -28.20 -2.34
CA LYS A 42 4.71 -28.10 -3.38
C LYS A 42 4.80 -26.76 -4.11
N LEU A 43 4.46 -26.76 -5.41
CA LEU A 43 4.31 -25.53 -6.16
C LEU A 43 3.02 -24.84 -5.75
N CYS A 44 3.15 -23.57 -5.34
CA CYS A 44 2.07 -22.69 -4.98
C CYS A 44 2.04 -21.49 -5.93
N GLU A 45 0.86 -20.90 -6.08
CA GLU A 45 0.68 -19.67 -6.87
C GLU A 45 0.75 -18.45 -5.95
N GLY A 46 1.49 -17.44 -6.40
CA GLY A 46 1.51 -16.12 -5.80
C GLY A 46 0.90 -15.07 -6.74
N ASP A 47 0.29 -14.05 -6.18
CA ASP A 47 -0.27 -12.93 -6.92
C ASP A 47 0.74 -11.79 -7.05
N ALA A 48 0.50 -10.87 -8.00
CA ALA A 48 1.30 -9.67 -8.12
C ALA A 48 1.34 -8.89 -6.80
N TRP A 49 2.48 -8.28 -6.51
CA TRP A 49 2.77 -7.46 -5.33
C TRP A 49 2.76 -8.19 -3.99
N GLN A 50 2.82 -9.52 -4.02
CA GLN A 50 3.11 -10.31 -2.82
C GLN A 50 4.61 -10.33 -2.52
N VAL A 51 4.91 -10.44 -1.22
CA VAL A 51 6.26 -10.60 -0.69
C VAL A 51 6.48 -12.06 -0.33
N LEU A 52 7.67 -12.56 -0.62
CA LEU A 52 8.14 -13.89 -0.24
C LEU A 52 9.49 -13.74 0.48
N ILE A 53 9.58 -14.25 1.71
CA ILE A 53 10.81 -14.30 2.50
C ILE A 53 11.19 -15.76 2.67
N ASN A 54 12.30 -16.18 2.07
CA ASN A 54 12.82 -17.53 2.27
C ASN A 54 13.94 -17.51 3.31
N THR A 55 13.94 -18.53 4.17
CA THR A 55 14.97 -18.74 5.19
C THR A 55 16.23 -19.39 4.60
N PRO A 56 17.41 -19.20 5.22
CA PRO A 56 18.61 -19.91 4.84
C PRO A 56 18.40 -21.43 4.80
N ASN A 57 19.15 -22.10 3.95
CA ASN A 57 19.18 -23.55 3.81
C ASN A 57 17.84 -24.18 3.38
N THR A 58 16.89 -23.37 2.89
CA THR A 58 15.67 -23.85 2.23
C THR A 58 15.82 -23.84 0.72
N THR A 59 15.10 -24.75 0.06
CA THR A 59 15.06 -24.75 -1.41
C THR A 59 14.21 -23.58 -1.91
N VAL A 60 14.84 -22.60 -2.51
CA VAL A 60 14.17 -21.48 -3.17
C VAL A 60 13.85 -21.86 -4.61
N TYR A 61 12.62 -21.65 -5.00
CA TYR A 61 12.15 -21.75 -6.37
C TYR A 61 11.07 -20.71 -6.62
N HIS A 62 11.19 -19.98 -7.70
CA HIS A 62 10.12 -19.13 -8.21
C HIS A 62 10.20 -19.01 -9.74
N GLY A 63 9.07 -18.79 -10.38
CA GLY A 63 8.98 -18.73 -11.83
C GLY A 63 7.65 -18.12 -12.30
N PRO A 64 7.47 -17.91 -13.61
CA PRO A 64 6.22 -17.45 -14.17
C PRO A 64 5.12 -18.51 -14.03
N ARG A 65 3.86 -18.10 -13.96
CA ARG A 65 2.73 -19.04 -14.09
C ARG A 65 2.73 -19.70 -15.45
N PRO A 66 2.17 -20.93 -15.60
CA PRO A 66 2.24 -21.72 -16.84
C PRO A 66 1.70 -20.97 -18.08
N ASN A 67 0.69 -20.12 -17.90
CA ASN A 67 0.03 -19.38 -18.97
C ASN A 67 0.54 -17.93 -19.10
N ALA A 68 1.65 -17.57 -18.44
CA ALA A 68 2.23 -16.24 -18.59
C ALA A 68 2.82 -16.06 -20.00
N GLU A 69 2.45 -14.99 -20.68
CA GLU A 69 2.98 -14.64 -22.01
C GLU A 69 4.46 -14.21 -21.94
N SER A 70 4.85 -13.59 -20.84
CA SER A 70 6.21 -13.13 -20.54
C SER A 70 6.76 -13.86 -19.31
N GLY A 71 8.03 -13.64 -18.99
CA GLY A 71 8.63 -14.06 -17.72
C GLY A 71 7.96 -13.36 -16.50
N PHE A 72 8.72 -13.15 -15.46
CA PHE A 72 8.27 -12.40 -14.28
C PHE A 72 9.26 -11.30 -13.93
N ILE A 73 8.79 -10.32 -13.14
CA ILE A 73 9.58 -9.19 -12.69
C ILE A 73 9.49 -9.14 -11.16
N ASN A 74 10.62 -8.96 -10.49
CA ASN A 74 10.66 -8.79 -9.04
C ASN A 74 11.74 -7.81 -8.58
N ASP A 75 11.52 -7.26 -7.38
CA ASP A 75 12.55 -6.66 -6.54
C ASP A 75 13.00 -7.72 -5.54
N TRP A 76 14.30 -7.85 -5.30
CA TRP A 76 14.82 -8.85 -4.38
C TRP A 76 16.08 -8.39 -3.65
N PHE A 77 16.26 -8.90 -2.42
CA PHE A 77 17.41 -8.70 -1.55
C PHE A 77 17.90 -10.03 -0.99
N TYR A 78 19.21 -10.22 -0.95
CA TYR A 78 19.89 -11.30 -0.24
C TYR A 78 20.49 -10.73 1.03
N VAL A 79 20.04 -11.23 2.18
CA VAL A 79 20.38 -10.69 3.50
C VAL A 79 20.97 -11.78 4.37
N ALA A 80 22.17 -11.56 4.88
CA ALA A 80 22.83 -12.46 5.83
C ALA A 80 22.86 -11.86 7.25
N GLY A 81 22.97 -12.72 8.23
CA GLY A 81 23.10 -12.39 9.65
C GLY A 81 21.95 -12.91 10.50
N ASP A 82 22.28 -13.45 11.67
CA ASP A 82 21.32 -14.01 12.62
C ASP A 82 20.40 -12.93 13.20
N ASP A 83 20.86 -11.69 13.28
CA ASP A 83 20.12 -10.51 13.69
C ASP A 83 18.92 -10.21 12.76
N PHE A 84 19.04 -10.53 11.45
CA PHE A 84 17.91 -10.44 10.53
C PHE A 84 16.84 -11.50 10.83
N GLY A 85 17.27 -12.73 11.09
CA GLY A 85 16.36 -13.81 11.50
C GLY A 85 15.62 -13.50 12.78
N ALA A 86 16.34 -13.04 13.81
CA ALA A 86 15.75 -12.63 15.08
C ALA A 86 14.72 -11.47 14.91
N LEU A 87 14.99 -10.57 13.99
CA LEU A 87 14.06 -9.48 13.66
C LEU A 87 12.79 -10.00 12.98
N LEU A 88 12.92 -10.92 12.03
CA LEU A 88 11.77 -11.54 11.35
C LEU A 88 10.89 -12.33 12.34
N GLU A 89 11.52 -13.08 13.25
CA GLU A 89 10.84 -13.82 14.31
C GLU A 89 10.11 -12.90 15.28
N LYS A 90 10.77 -11.84 15.76
CA LYS A 90 10.18 -10.82 16.65
C LYS A 90 8.88 -10.24 16.08
N TYR A 91 8.83 -10.02 14.78
CA TYR A 91 7.67 -9.45 14.11
C TYR A 91 6.75 -10.50 13.47
N ALA A 92 7.00 -11.79 13.69
CA ALA A 92 6.17 -12.92 13.25
C ALA A 92 5.73 -12.81 11.77
N LEU A 93 6.65 -12.43 10.88
CA LEU A 93 6.38 -12.39 9.45
C LEU A 93 6.29 -13.81 8.85
N PRO A 94 5.40 -14.05 7.86
CA PRO A 94 5.36 -15.33 7.18
C PRO A 94 6.69 -15.65 6.49
N LEU A 95 7.26 -16.81 6.78
CA LEU A 95 8.48 -17.32 6.17
C LEU A 95 8.15 -18.46 5.21
N ASN A 96 8.88 -18.56 4.09
CA ASN A 96 8.72 -19.57 3.04
C ASN A 96 7.30 -19.62 2.42
N ARG A 97 6.50 -18.59 2.64
CA ARG A 97 5.13 -18.45 2.12
C ARG A 97 4.89 -17.02 1.66
N ALA A 98 4.32 -16.88 0.46
CA ALA A 98 3.98 -15.56 -0.05
C ALA A 98 2.84 -14.90 0.74
N PHE A 99 2.93 -13.60 0.97
CA PHE A 99 1.92 -12.81 1.68
C PHE A 99 1.73 -11.43 1.05
N SER A 100 0.52 -10.88 1.19
CA SER A 100 0.18 -9.56 0.67
C SER A 100 0.56 -8.45 1.66
N VAL A 101 1.02 -7.33 1.10
CA VAL A 101 1.29 -6.09 1.84
C VAL A 101 0.34 -4.95 1.43
N GLY A 102 -0.61 -5.24 0.52
CA GLY A 102 -1.63 -4.28 0.09
C GLY A 102 -1.12 -3.08 -0.71
N GLN A 103 0.14 -3.08 -1.13
CA GLN A 103 0.77 -1.98 -1.88
C GLN A 103 1.62 -2.52 -3.02
N SER A 104 1.56 -1.85 -4.18
CA SER A 104 2.48 -2.06 -5.28
C SER A 104 3.86 -1.46 -4.94
N TYR A 105 4.92 -2.07 -5.46
CA TYR A 105 6.31 -1.58 -5.30
C TYR A 105 6.76 -1.38 -3.84
N PHE A 106 6.22 -2.16 -2.90
CA PHE A 106 6.50 -1.98 -1.47
C PHE A 106 7.99 -1.98 -1.13
N LEU A 107 8.77 -2.91 -1.70
CA LEU A 107 10.21 -3.01 -1.43
C LEU A 107 11.04 -1.93 -2.14
N ARG A 108 10.52 -1.28 -3.17
CA ARG A 108 11.26 -0.33 -4.02
C ARG A 108 11.85 0.85 -3.24
N LYS A 109 11.09 1.41 -2.30
CA LYS A 109 11.55 2.54 -1.50
C LYS A 109 12.76 2.21 -0.63
N PHE A 110 12.80 0.99 -0.10
CA PHE A 110 13.94 0.48 0.67
C PHE A 110 15.10 0.13 -0.25
N GLY A 111 14.82 -0.53 -1.37
CA GLY A 111 15.81 -0.89 -2.37
C GLY A 111 16.59 0.29 -2.94
N ASN A 112 15.91 1.40 -3.23
CA ASN A 112 16.59 2.61 -3.70
C ASN A 112 17.58 3.15 -2.66
N ARG A 113 17.22 3.13 -1.37
CA ARG A 113 18.10 3.55 -0.26
C ARG A 113 19.25 2.56 -0.05
N LEU A 114 18.96 1.26 -0.08
CA LEU A 114 19.97 0.20 0.03
C LEU A 114 20.98 0.28 -1.11
N ALA A 115 20.55 0.55 -2.34
CA ALA A 115 21.45 0.68 -3.50
C ALA A 115 22.45 1.83 -3.34
N LEU A 116 22.02 2.94 -2.76
CA LEU A 116 22.89 4.08 -2.48
C LEU A 116 23.99 3.70 -1.47
N GLU A 117 23.61 3.11 -0.34
CA GLU A 117 24.55 2.73 0.72
C GLU A 117 25.46 1.58 0.30
N TYR A 118 24.91 0.58 -0.42
CA TYR A 118 25.68 -0.55 -0.95
C TYR A 118 26.73 -0.12 -1.98
N GLY A 119 26.41 0.90 -2.79
CA GLY A 119 27.36 1.46 -3.76
C GLY A 119 28.37 2.43 -3.14
N ALA A 120 27.98 3.17 -2.11
CA ALA A 120 28.85 4.17 -1.48
C ALA A 120 29.97 3.56 -0.63
N GLN A 121 29.68 2.48 0.12
CA GLN A 121 30.60 1.77 1.01
C GLN A 121 31.43 2.72 1.92
N THR A 122 30.79 3.77 2.41
CA THR A 122 31.41 4.75 3.31
C THR A 122 31.35 4.29 4.78
N GLU A 123 32.10 4.97 5.64
CA GLU A 123 31.97 4.77 7.09
C GLU A 123 30.53 5.00 7.52
N GLY A 124 29.95 4.04 8.26
CA GLY A 124 28.54 4.05 8.70
C GLY A 124 27.53 3.46 7.69
N SER A 125 27.91 3.14 6.44
CA SER A 125 26.97 2.51 5.48
C SER A 125 26.35 1.22 6.02
N ALA A 126 27.11 0.39 6.75
CA ALA A 126 26.59 -0.81 7.38
C ALA A 126 25.51 -0.52 8.43
N ASP A 127 25.66 0.54 9.21
CA ASP A 127 24.68 0.95 10.22
C ASP A 127 23.39 1.47 9.56
N ILE A 128 23.54 2.25 8.49
CA ILE A 128 22.38 2.72 7.70
C ILE A 128 21.64 1.54 7.05
N ILE A 129 22.35 0.58 6.47
CA ILE A 129 21.77 -0.66 5.92
C ILE A 129 20.99 -1.41 7.00
N ASN A 130 21.53 -1.54 8.21
CA ASN A 130 20.84 -2.16 9.35
C ASN A 130 19.56 -1.40 9.74
N CYS A 131 19.61 -0.07 9.76
CA CYS A 131 18.44 0.77 10.00
C CYS A 131 17.36 0.58 8.92
N ILE A 132 17.76 0.53 7.64
CA ILE A 132 16.84 0.33 6.52
C ILE A 132 16.16 -1.04 6.60
N PHE A 133 16.89 -2.11 6.91
CA PHE A 133 16.29 -3.44 7.09
C PHE A 133 15.36 -3.50 8.29
N THR A 134 15.72 -2.84 9.38
CA THR A 134 14.84 -2.77 10.56
C THR A 134 13.53 -2.05 10.23
N GLU A 135 13.61 -0.89 9.58
CA GLU A 135 12.44 -0.15 9.10
C GLU A 135 11.58 -1.00 8.15
N MET A 136 12.22 -1.67 7.19
CA MET A 136 11.54 -2.53 6.20
C MET A 136 10.75 -3.65 6.89
N VAL A 137 11.35 -4.36 7.83
CA VAL A 137 10.67 -5.47 8.54
C VAL A 137 9.51 -4.96 9.38
N VAL A 138 9.67 -3.83 10.09
CA VAL A 138 8.59 -3.20 10.86
C VAL A 138 7.43 -2.78 9.95
N GLU A 139 7.73 -2.19 8.81
CA GLU A 139 6.69 -1.78 7.87
C GLU A 139 6.02 -2.98 7.16
N LEU A 140 6.78 -4.03 6.84
CA LEU A 140 6.22 -5.30 6.32
C LEU A 140 5.23 -5.90 7.33
N HIS A 141 5.61 -5.95 8.61
CA HIS A 141 4.72 -6.42 9.68
C HIS A 141 3.42 -5.59 9.77
N ARG A 142 3.54 -4.26 9.75
CA ARG A 142 2.37 -3.36 9.79
C ARG A 142 1.47 -3.55 8.56
N ALA A 143 2.07 -3.64 7.37
CA ALA A 143 1.35 -3.84 6.13
C ALA A 143 0.66 -5.22 6.10
N TYR A 144 1.37 -6.27 6.47
CA TYR A 144 0.84 -7.64 6.58
C TYR A 144 -0.33 -7.70 7.56
N ASN A 145 -0.16 -7.19 8.78
CA ASN A 145 -1.24 -7.18 9.77
C ASN A 145 -2.45 -6.36 9.31
N LYS A 146 -2.23 -5.26 8.60
CA LYS A 146 -3.32 -4.50 8.00
C LYS A 146 -4.08 -5.32 6.96
N THR A 147 -3.40 -6.11 6.13
CA THR A 147 -4.06 -6.99 5.14
C THR A 147 -4.76 -8.18 5.80
N VAL A 148 -4.21 -8.71 6.89
CA VAL A 148 -4.82 -9.78 7.69
C VAL A 148 -5.98 -9.24 8.53
N ALA A 149 -5.85 -8.05 9.10
CA ALA A 149 -6.85 -7.39 9.96
C ALA A 149 -8.04 -6.82 9.18
N ILE A 150 -7.99 -6.69 7.84
CA ILE A 150 -9.18 -6.37 7.02
C ILE A 150 -10.24 -7.51 7.10
N LYS A 151 -10.36 -8.17 8.24
CA LYS A 151 -11.40 -9.15 8.52
C LYS A 151 -12.50 -8.63 9.45
N THR A 152 -12.31 -7.46 10.05
CA THR A 152 -13.39 -6.87 10.84
C THR A 152 -14.16 -5.84 10.01
N PRO A 153 -15.49 -5.75 10.18
CA PRO A 153 -16.29 -4.71 9.54
C PRO A 153 -15.73 -3.30 9.78
N SER A 154 -15.21 -3.05 10.97
CA SER A 154 -14.63 -1.77 11.38
C SER A 154 -13.43 -1.36 10.53
N ASP A 155 -12.54 -2.29 10.20
CA ASP A 155 -11.29 -1.96 9.47
C ASP A 155 -11.55 -1.64 8.00
N ALA A 156 -12.48 -2.36 7.36
CA ALA A 156 -12.89 -2.07 5.99
C ALA A 156 -13.53 -0.67 5.89
N ILE A 157 -14.38 -0.32 6.86
CA ILE A 157 -15.03 1.01 6.95
C ILE A 157 -13.98 2.10 7.19
N ALA A 158 -13.00 1.87 8.08
CA ALA A 158 -11.94 2.82 8.38
C ALA A 158 -11.03 3.07 7.15
N ALA A 159 -10.67 2.05 6.40
CA ALA A 159 -9.86 2.16 5.18
C ALA A 159 -10.58 3.00 4.10
N ILE A 160 -11.89 2.81 3.93
CA ILE A 160 -12.69 3.60 3.00
C ILE A 160 -12.75 5.06 3.43
N ARG A 161 -13.00 5.33 4.71
CA ARG A 161 -12.99 6.69 5.23
C ARG A 161 -11.65 7.39 5.03
N GLN A 162 -10.55 6.72 5.33
CA GLN A 162 -9.22 7.26 5.08
C GLN A 162 -9.02 7.61 3.59
N SER A 163 -9.49 6.76 2.68
CA SER A 163 -9.41 7.01 1.23
C SER A 163 -10.25 8.23 0.81
N ILE A 164 -11.43 8.44 1.43
CA ILE A 164 -12.28 9.61 1.23
C ILE A 164 -11.55 10.88 1.68
N LEU A 165 -10.96 10.87 2.88
CA LEU A 165 -10.27 12.03 3.45
C LEU A 165 -9.01 12.42 2.66
N LEU A 166 -8.30 11.44 2.11
CA LEU A 166 -7.11 11.67 1.28
C LEU A 166 -7.45 12.15 -0.14
N ASN A 167 -8.58 11.71 -0.70
CA ASN A 167 -8.97 12.02 -2.08
C ASN A 167 -10.45 12.43 -2.16
N PRO A 168 -10.88 13.52 -1.50
CA PRO A 168 -12.29 13.89 -1.43
C PRO A 168 -12.88 14.29 -2.79
N GLN A 169 -12.05 14.79 -3.71
CA GLN A 169 -12.46 15.21 -5.07
C GLN A 169 -12.83 14.05 -5.98
N LYS A 170 -12.38 12.81 -5.65
CA LYS A 170 -12.74 11.62 -6.43
C LYS A 170 -14.26 11.42 -6.47
N LYS A 171 -14.79 10.82 -7.55
CA LYS A 171 -16.19 10.43 -7.65
C LYS A 171 -16.48 9.27 -6.69
N TRP A 172 -16.95 9.58 -5.49
CA TRP A 172 -17.39 8.61 -4.50
C TRP A 172 -18.89 8.32 -4.64
N THR A 173 -19.26 7.07 -4.89
CA THR A 173 -20.65 6.61 -4.87
C THR A 173 -20.85 5.54 -3.81
N LEU A 174 -22.08 5.33 -3.36
CA LEU A 174 -22.40 4.28 -2.37
C LEU A 174 -22.07 2.90 -2.93
N GLU A 175 -22.31 2.67 -4.22
CA GLU A 175 -22.01 1.43 -4.92
C GLU A 175 -20.50 1.15 -4.89
N GLU A 176 -19.67 2.14 -5.19
CA GLU A 176 -18.22 1.96 -5.17
C GLU A 176 -17.72 1.71 -3.75
N MET A 177 -18.18 2.48 -2.77
CA MET A 177 -17.78 2.31 -1.37
C MET A 177 -18.22 0.95 -0.81
N SER A 178 -19.45 0.51 -1.11
CA SER A 178 -19.95 -0.81 -0.68
C SER A 178 -19.16 -1.94 -1.32
N ARG A 179 -18.86 -1.85 -2.63
CA ARG A 179 -18.01 -2.82 -3.32
C ARG A 179 -16.61 -2.94 -2.70
N LEU A 180 -15.99 -1.82 -2.35
CA LEU A 180 -14.68 -1.79 -1.69
C LEU A 180 -14.72 -2.39 -0.28
N SER A 181 -15.84 -2.28 0.41
CA SER A 181 -16.02 -2.84 1.76
C SER A 181 -16.36 -4.33 1.75
N GLY A 182 -16.79 -4.89 0.61
CA GLY A 182 -17.32 -6.25 0.53
C GLY A 182 -18.72 -6.42 1.14
N TYR A 183 -19.44 -5.32 1.47
CA TYR A 183 -20.79 -5.36 2.03
C TYR A 183 -21.85 -4.88 1.02
N SER A 184 -23.12 -5.21 1.25
CA SER A 184 -24.23 -4.56 0.57
C SER A 184 -24.30 -3.08 0.94
N ILE A 185 -24.88 -2.23 0.08
CA ILE A 185 -25.00 -0.78 0.32
C ILE A 185 -25.67 -0.50 1.67
N SER A 186 -26.75 -1.20 1.97
CA SER A 186 -27.50 -1.01 3.23
C SER A 186 -26.61 -1.33 4.44
N ARG A 187 -25.93 -2.47 4.43
CA ARG A 187 -25.04 -2.89 5.53
C ARG A 187 -23.83 -1.98 5.68
N PHE A 188 -23.23 -1.55 4.56
CA PHE A 188 -22.15 -0.58 4.57
C PHE A 188 -22.58 0.75 5.23
N CYS A 189 -23.73 1.31 4.81
CA CYS A 189 -24.24 2.55 5.38
C CYS A 189 -24.51 2.43 6.88
N GLU A 190 -25.13 1.33 7.32
CA GLU A 190 -25.39 1.03 8.73
C GLU A 190 -24.07 1.01 9.54
N LEU A 191 -23.10 0.23 9.10
CA LEU A 191 -21.79 0.12 9.77
C LEU A 191 -21.05 1.46 9.82
N TYR A 192 -21.08 2.21 8.72
CA TYR A 192 -20.43 3.51 8.64
C TYR A 192 -21.05 4.52 9.60
N CYS A 193 -22.39 4.60 9.60
CA CYS A 193 -23.12 5.49 10.51
C CYS A 193 -22.89 5.11 11.98
N ASN A 194 -22.90 3.82 12.31
CA ASN A 194 -22.65 3.36 13.68
C ASN A 194 -21.23 3.66 14.15
N THR A 195 -20.24 3.61 13.22
CA THR A 195 -18.83 3.86 13.56
C THR A 195 -18.53 5.36 13.69
N TYR A 196 -19.10 6.20 12.81
CA TYR A 196 -18.70 7.61 12.70
C TYR A 196 -19.79 8.63 12.98
N GLY A 197 -21.02 8.18 13.25
CA GLY A 197 -22.15 9.08 13.51
C GLY A 197 -22.60 9.94 12.30
N ILE A 198 -22.12 9.60 11.10
CA ILE A 198 -22.39 10.35 9.87
C ILE A 198 -22.55 9.38 8.70
N SER A 199 -23.43 9.71 7.74
CA SER A 199 -23.55 8.89 6.53
C SER A 199 -22.33 9.05 5.61
N PRO A 200 -21.97 7.99 4.83
CA PRO A 200 -20.78 8.01 3.96
C PRO A 200 -20.77 9.22 3.01
N ILE A 201 -21.88 9.51 2.36
CA ILE A 201 -22.01 10.65 1.42
C ILE A 201 -21.84 12.00 2.13
N ASN A 202 -22.39 12.14 3.34
CA ASN A 202 -22.22 13.38 4.10
C ASN A 202 -20.77 13.55 4.55
N ASP A 203 -20.03 12.47 4.84
CA ASP A 203 -18.61 12.56 5.16
C ASP A 203 -17.76 12.94 3.94
N VAL A 204 -18.09 12.43 2.75
CA VAL A 204 -17.51 12.92 1.47
C VAL A 204 -17.75 14.42 1.29
N ILE A 205 -18.99 14.89 1.51
CA ILE A 205 -19.31 16.31 1.37
C ILE A 205 -18.52 17.14 2.39
N ARG A 206 -18.41 16.72 3.64
CA ARG A 206 -17.58 17.40 4.65
C ARG A 206 -16.12 17.46 4.24
N ALA A 207 -15.54 16.37 3.79
CA ALA A 207 -14.15 16.32 3.34
C ALA A 207 -13.90 17.27 2.14
N ARG A 208 -14.84 17.35 1.18
CA ARG A 208 -14.79 18.31 0.07
C ARG A 208 -14.87 19.75 0.53
N ILE A 209 -15.71 20.06 1.53
CA ILE A 209 -15.81 21.42 2.08
C ILE A 209 -14.50 21.78 2.81
N GLU A 210 -13.88 20.88 3.54
CA GLU A 210 -12.57 21.14 4.16
C GLU A 210 -11.47 21.40 3.11
N LEU A 211 -11.47 20.67 2.00
CA LEU A 211 -10.58 20.95 0.86
C LEU A 211 -10.89 22.34 0.26
N ALA A 212 -12.18 22.66 0.07
CA ALA A 212 -12.61 23.95 -0.48
C ALA A 212 -12.18 25.14 0.39
N LYS A 213 -12.22 25.02 1.71
CA LYS A 213 -11.72 26.05 2.64
C LYS A 213 -10.25 26.38 2.37
N LYS A 214 -9.41 25.35 2.20
CA LYS A 214 -7.98 25.52 1.91
C LYS A 214 -7.76 26.25 0.58
N LEU A 215 -8.51 25.86 -0.46
CA LEU A 215 -8.41 26.48 -1.80
C LEU A 215 -8.97 27.91 -1.83
N LEU A 216 -10.03 28.21 -1.10
CA LEU A 216 -10.58 29.56 -0.99
C LEU A 216 -9.65 30.49 -0.19
N TYR A 217 -9.00 29.98 0.85
CA TYR A 217 -8.06 30.74 1.66
C TYR A 217 -6.81 31.17 0.87
N SER A 218 -6.37 30.39 -0.11
CA SER A 218 -5.26 30.76 -1.00
C SER A 218 -5.57 31.95 -1.94
N GLY A 219 -6.84 32.33 -2.06
CA GLY A 219 -7.29 33.53 -2.76
C GLY A 219 -7.22 33.52 -4.29
N GLN A 220 -6.56 32.52 -4.89
CA GLN A 220 -6.23 32.53 -6.32
C GLN A 220 -7.32 31.97 -7.25
N ALA A 221 -8.27 31.18 -6.73
CA ALA A 221 -9.27 30.49 -7.54
C ALA A 221 -10.66 31.14 -7.45
N THR A 222 -11.46 31.08 -8.52
CA THR A 222 -12.88 31.47 -8.50
C THR A 222 -13.69 30.43 -7.72
N VAL A 223 -14.87 30.82 -7.21
CA VAL A 223 -15.78 29.90 -6.51
C VAL A 223 -16.15 28.69 -7.39
N SER A 224 -16.32 28.93 -8.71
CA SER A 224 -16.59 27.85 -9.67
C SER A 224 -15.42 26.87 -9.79
N ALA A 225 -14.22 27.39 -9.97
CA ALA A 225 -13.01 26.55 -10.07
C ALA A 225 -12.77 25.73 -8.79
N VAL A 226 -13.06 26.30 -7.62
CA VAL A 226 -12.97 25.57 -6.35
C VAL A 226 -14.03 24.47 -6.25
N ALA A 227 -15.27 24.72 -6.67
CA ALA A 227 -16.32 23.71 -6.70
C ALA A 227 -15.91 22.50 -7.55
N ASP A 228 -15.40 22.75 -8.76
CA ASP A 228 -14.93 21.72 -9.69
C ASP A 228 -13.73 20.95 -9.12
N ALA A 229 -12.73 21.66 -8.60
CA ALA A 229 -11.53 21.05 -7.98
C ALA A 229 -11.86 20.18 -6.75
N CYS A 230 -12.96 20.48 -6.04
CA CYS A 230 -13.45 19.69 -4.92
C CYS A 230 -14.39 18.55 -5.34
N GLY A 231 -14.68 18.37 -6.63
CA GLY A 231 -15.50 17.29 -7.16
C GLY A 231 -17.01 17.50 -7.00
N PHE A 232 -17.48 18.75 -6.89
CA PHE A 232 -18.92 19.06 -6.93
C PHE A 232 -19.41 19.14 -8.38
N THR A 233 -20.58 18.59 -8.63
CA THR A 233 -21.19 18.59 -9.98
C THR A 233 -21.73 19.93 -10.41
N THR A 234 -22.11 20.81 -9.45
CA THR A 234 -22.60 22.16 -9.73
C THR A 234 -22.17 23.14 -8.64
N VAL A 235 -21.89 24.37 -9.03
CA VAL A 235 -21.54 25.47 -8.11
C VAL A 235 -22.69 25.78 -7.13
N ASN A 236 -23.94 25.65 -7.59
CA ASN A 236 -25.12 25.88 -6.73
C ASN A 236 -25.20 24.85 -5.60
N TYR A 237 -24.98 23.58 -5.90
CA TYR A 237 -24.97 22.53 -4.88
C TYR A 237 -23.80 22.70 -3.91
N PHE A 238 -22.62 23.01 -4.42
CA PHE A 238 -21.45 23.38 -3.62
C PHE A 238 -21.77 24.51 -2.63
N SER A 239 -22.30 25.63 -3.14
CA SER A 239 -22.58 26.81 -2.32
C SER A 239 -23.61 26.54 -1.21
N LYS A 240 -24.63 25.70 -1.49
CA LYS A 240 -25.61 25.26 -0.49
C LYS A 240 -24.95 24.42 0.60
N CYS A 241 -24.10 23.41 0.20
CA CYS A 241 -23.40 22.56 1.16
C CYS A 241 -22.41 23.36 2.00
N PHE A 242 -21.64 24.25 1.37
CA PHE A 242 -20.65 25.10 2.03
C PHE A 242 -21.34 26.00 3.08
N LYS A 243 -22.40 26.73 2.71
CA LYS A 243 -23.15 27.57 3.64
C LYS A 243 -23.78 26.78 4.79
N LYS A 244 -24.27 25.55 4.51
CA LYS A 244 -24.86 24.69 5.54
C LYS A 244 -23.81 24.22 6.58
N ILE A 245 -22.58 23.97 6.16
CA ILE A 245 -21.52 23.43 7.03
C ILE A 245 -20.73 24.54 7.72
N ILE A 246 -20.42 25.62 7.00
CA ILE A 246 -19.55 26.72 7.47
C ILE A 246 -20.33 27.90 8.04
N GLY A 247 -21.60 28.02 7.70
CA GLY A 247 -22.47 29.15 8.12
C GLY A 247 -22.50 30.35 7.14
N HIS A 248 -21.46 30.50 6.31
CA HIS A 248 -21.30 31.58 5.34
C HIS A 248 -21.19 31.04 3.92
N SER A 249 -21.50 31.90 2.91
CA SER A 249 -21.31 31.51 1.51
C SER A 249 -19.82 31.42 1.15
N PRO A 250 -19.44 30.62 0.12
CA PRO A 250 -18.05 30.56 -0.35
C PRO A 250 -17.47 31.94 -0.72
N SER A 251 -18.28 32.81 -1.32
CA SER A 251 -17.84 34.15 -1.69
C SER A 251 -17.56 35.04 -0.47
N GLN A 252 -18.37 34.94 0.57
CA GLN A 252 -18.14 35.65 1.83
C GLN A 252 -16.91 35.12 2.57
N PHE A 253 -16.67 33.80 2.53
CA PHE A 253 -15.51 33.17 3.15
C PHE A 253 -14.19 33.58 2.49
N LYS A 254 -14.18 33.86 1.18
CA LYS A 254 -13.00 34.28 0.42
C LYS A 254 -12.54 35.72 0.75
N ILE A 255 -13.46 36.58 1.23
CA ILE A 255 -13.22 38.02 1.47
C ILE A 255 -12.64 38.26 2.87
N ASN A 256 -12.82 37.32 3.80
CA ASN A 256 -12.28 37.38 5.16
C ASN A 256 -10.93 36.63 5.24
#